data_6c4bcceeb5399819a8fedf86ed043042
#
_entry.id   6c4bcceeb5399819a8fedf86ed043042
#
_cell.length_a   1.000
_cell.length_b   1.000
_cell.length_c   1.000
_cell.angle_alpha   90.00
_cell.angle_beta   90.00
_cell.angle_gamma   90.00
#
_symmetry.space_group_name_H-M   'P 1'
#
loop_
_entity.id
_entity.type
_entity.pdbx_description
1 polymer ?
#
loop_
_entity_poly.entity_id
_entity_poly.type
_entity_poly.pdbx_seq_one_letter_code
_entity_poly.pdbx_strand_id
1 'polypeptide(L)'
;MQKEKIILFTDGGARGNPGPAGIGIVIADDKGNILKEVSKFLGDTTNNFAEYEAVIEGLRALKRVFGTEKLKDFDIEVKLDSELVANQLSGTYQIKEESLFPQFIRIHNMQVKDFPKIKFSHIPREKNKEADRLANEAMDAA
;
A
#
# COMPACT_ATOMS: atom_id res chain seq x y z
N MET A 1 13.27 -3.56 -25.09
CA MET A 1 11.89 -3.74 -24.66
C MET A 1 11.57 -2.85 -23.48
N GLN A 2 10.46 -2.15 -23.57
CA GLN A 2 9.99 -1.35 -22.43
C GLN A 2 9.44 -2.28 -21.36
N LYS A 3 9.84 -2.02 -20.12
CA LYS A 3 9.26 -2.73 -18.97
C LYS A 3 7.90 -2.17 -18.68
N GLU A 4 6.97 -3.02 -18.32
CA GLU A 4 5.68 -2.59 -17.82
C GLU A 4 5.87 -1.86 -16.49
N LYS A 5 5.21 -0.73 -16.35
CA LYS A 5 5.19 0.01 -15.09
C LYS A 5 3.80 -0.04 -14.49
N ILE A 6 3.73 -0.47 -13.25
CA ILE A 6 2.48 -0.53 -12.50
C ILE A 6 2.60 0.39 -11.29
N ILE A 7 1.55 1.14 -11.03
CA ILE A 7 1.47 2.05 -9.90
C ILE A 7 0.44 1.52 -8.91
N LEU A 8 0.85 1.40 -7.66
CA LEU A 8 -0.01 0.96 -6.57
C LEU A 8 -0.20 2.15 -5.63
N PHE A 9 -1.43 2.65 -5.57
CA PHE A 9 -1.80 3.68 -4.60
C PHE A 9 -2.38 3.00 -3.38
N THR A 10 -1.88 3.35 -2.20
CA THR A 10 -2.37 2.79 -0.94
C THR A 10 -2.70 3.89 0.05
N ASP A 11 -3.73 3.65 0.87
CA ASP A 11 -4.07 4.52 1.98
C ASP A 11 -4.66 3.67 3.10
N GLY A 12 -4.37 4.03 4.32
CA GLY A 12 -4.92 3.38 5.49
C GLY A 12 -5.12 4.40 6.60
N GLY A 13 -6.15 4.23 7.39
CA GLY A 13 -6.43 5.14 8.48
C GLY A 13 -7.37 4.54 9.49
N ALA A 14 -7.49 5.22 10.63
CA ALA A 14 -8.38 4.85 11.70
C ALA A 14 -9.15 6.08 12.17
N ARG A 15 -10.42 5.90 12.51
CA ARG A 15 -11.24 6.96 13.13
C ARG A 15 -11.11 6.83 14.64
N GLY A 16 -10.15 7.58 15.19
CA GLY A 16 -9.60 7.37 16.51
C GLY A 16 -8.30 6.57 16.38
N ASN A 17 -7.41 6.72 17.33
CA ASN A 17 -6.07 6.11 17.21
C ASN A 17 -5.69 5.44 18.54
N PRO A 18 -6.14 4.19 18.81
CA PRO A 18 -6.81 3.27 17.89
C PRO A 18 -8.31 3.55 17.72
N GLY A 19 -8.86 2.96 16.65
CA GLY A 19 -10.27 3.04 16.34
C GLY A 19 -10.62 2.25 15.10
N PRO A 20 -11.87 2.32 14.61
CA PRO A 20 -12.29 1.64 13.39
C PRO A 20 -11.40 2.07 12.22
N ALA A 21 -10.78 1.11 11.56
CA ALA A 21 -9.76 1.35 10.54
C ALA A 21 -10.16 0.72 9.21
N GLY A 22 -9.69 1.34 8.13
CA GLY A 22 -9.93 0.87 6.78
C GLY A 22 -8.76 1.15 5.87
N ILE A 23 -8.72 0.43 4.76
CA ILE A 23 -7.69 0.60 3.74
C ILE A 23 -8.33 0.78 2.38
N GLY A 24 -7.62 1.52 1.52
CA GLY A 24 -7.96 1.69 0.13
C GLY A 24 -6.75 1.41 -0.74
N ILE A 25 -6.98 0.74 -1.86
CA ILE A 25 -5.93 0.32 -2.78
C ILE A 25 -6.41 0.56 -4.18
N VAL A 26 -5.55 1.18 -5.02
CA VAL A 26 -5.81 1.36 -6.44
C VAL A 26 -4.59 0.86 -7.21
N ILE A 27 -4.82 -0.06 -8.13
CA ILE A 27 -3.79 -0.53 -9.05
C ILE A 27 -4.04 0.14 -10.39
N ALA A 28 -3.03 0.83 -10.92
CA ALA A 28 -3.13 1.54 -12.19
C ALA A 28 -1.90 1.26 -13.05
N ASP A 29 -2.05 1.45 -14.36
CA ASP A 29 -0.90 1.43 -15.27
C ASP A 29 -0.26 2.82 -15.33
N ASP A 30 0.82 2.96 -16.09
CA ASP A 30 1.55 4.22 -16.21
C ASP A 30 0.80 5.28 -17.04
N LYS A 31 -0.29 4.90 -17.68
CA LYS A 31 -1.16 5.81 -18.45
C LYS A 31 -2.34 6.32 -17.62
N GLY A 32 -2.45 5.87 -16.37
CA GLY A 32 -3.53 6.27 -15.49
C GLY A 32 -4.78 5.41 -15.56
N ASN A 33 -4.75 4.32 -16.31
CA ASN A 33 -5.90 3.40 -16.36
C ASN A 33 -5.97 2.61 -15.06
N ILE A 34 -7.13 2.61 -14.43
CA ILE A 34 -7.37 1.88 -13.18
C ILE A 34 -7.68 0.43 -13.53
N LEU A 35 -6.88 -0.48 -12.97
CA LEU A 35 -7.00 -1.92 -13.24
C LEU A 35 -7.73 -2.65 -12.11
N LYS A 36 -7.64 -2.15 -10.89
CA LYS A 36 -8.28 -2.77 -9.73
C LYS A 36 -8.41 -1.76 -8.59
N GLU A 37 -9.53 -1.83 -7.88
CA GLU A 37 -9.75 -1.07 -6.65
C GLU A 37 -10.12 -2.02 -5.52
N VAL A 38 -9.62 -1.75 -4.30
CA VAL A 38 -9.94 -2.53 -3.11
C VAL A 38 -10.29 -1.59 -1.97
N SER A 39 -11.36 -1.89 -1.27
CA SER A 39 -11.78 -1.20 -0.06
C SER A 39 -12.02 -2.27 1.00
N LYS A 40 -11.34 -2.17 2.16
CA LYS A 40 -11.41 -3.22 3.17
C LYS A 40 -11.40 -2.64 4.58
N PHE A 41 -12.35 -3.10 5.40
CA PHE A 41 -12.40 -2.75 6.82
C PHE A 41 -11.46 -3.67 7.61
N LEU A 42 -10.70 -3.08 8.55
CA LEU A 42 -9.72 -3.82 9.35
C LEU A 42 -10.16 -4.10 10.78
N GLY A 43 -11.29 -3.53 11.23
CA GLY A 43 -11.61 -3.51 12.65
C GLY A 43 -10.86 -2.39 13.35
N ASP A 44 -10.71 -2.47 14.66
CA ASP A 44 -10.05 -1.41 15.45
C ASP A 44 -8.54 -1.60 15.45
N THR A 45 -7.83 -0.57 15.01
CA THR A 45 -6.37 -0.53 15.07
C THR A 45 -5.87 0.91 14.94
N THR A 46 -4.55 1.10 14.85
CA THR A 46 -3.93 2.42 14.76
C THR A 46 -3.79 2.87 13.30
N ASN A 47 -3.60 4.17 13.10
CA ASN A 47 -3.34 4.73 11.78
C ASN A 47 -2.14 4.07 11.11
N ASN A 48 -1.01 3.96 11.83
CA ASN A 48 0.21 3.40 11.25
C ASN A 48 0.04 1.93 10.90
N PHE A 49 -0.64 1.16 11.73
CA PHE A 49 -0.92 -0.25 11.43
C PHE A 49 -1.75 -0.35 10.14
N ALA A 50 -2.77 0.48 9.99
CA ALA A 50 -3.62 0.48 8.79
C ALA A 50 -2.82 0.86 7.54
N GLU A 51 -1.90 1.84 7.64
CA GLU A 51 -1.04 2.23 6.52
C GLU A 51 -0.17 1.06 6.04
N TYR A 52 0.44 0.33 6.97
CA TYR A 52 1.24 -0.85 6.63
C TYR A 52 0.38 -1.97 6.04
N GLU A 53 -0.83 -2.19 6.60
CA GLU A 53 -1.73 -3.21 6.07
C GLU A 53 -2.18 -2.88 4.64
N ALA A 54 -2.37 -1.61 4.32
CA ALA A 54 -2.72 -1.19 2.96
C ALA A 54 -1.63 -1.62 1.97
N VAL A 55 -0.36 -1.47 2.34
CA VAL A 55 0.76 -1.91 1.49
C VAL A 55 0.74 -3.43 1.33
N ILE A 56 0.59 -4.17 2.44
CA ILE A 56 0.56 -5.64 2.41
C ILE A 56 -0.57 -6.14 1.49
N GLU A 57 -1.78 -5.63 1.71
CA GLU A 57 -2.94 -6.04 0.91
C GLU A 57 -2.82 -5.60 -0.55
N GLY A 58 -2.19 -4.44 -0.78
CA GLY A 58 -1.89 -3.97 -2.13
C GLY A 58 -0.95 -4.89 -2.89
N LEU A 59 0.13 -5.33 -2.23
CA LEU A 59 1.07 -6.27 -2.82
C LEU A 59 0.40 -7.63 -3.09
N ARG A 60 -0.45 -8.07 -2.19
CA ARG A 60 -1.24 -9.30 -2.41
C ARG A 60 -2.18 -9.15 -3.58
N ALA A 61 -2.83 -8.00 -3.72
CA ALA A 61 -3.71 -7.73 -4.85
C ALA A 61 -2.96 -7.75 -6.18
N LEU A 62 -1.75 -7.21 -6.22
CA LEU A 62 -0.90 -7.29 -7.42
C LEU A 62 -0.64 -8.73 -7.83
N LYS A 63 -0.35 -9.60 -6.85
CA LYS A 63 -0.12 -11.02 -7.11
C LYS A 63 -1.37 -11.70 -7.67
N ARG A 64 -2.54 -11.34 -7.16
CA ARG A 64 -3.81 -11.91 -7.68
C ARG A 64 -4.12 -11.45 -9.09
N VAL A 65 -3.83 -10.18 -9.41
CA VAL A 65 -4.15 -9.61 -10.73
C VAL A 65 -3.18 -10.10 -11.81
N PHE A 66 -1.90 -10.13 -11.52
CA PHE A 66 -0.87 -10.39 -12.55
C PHE A 66 -0.20 -11.75 -12.45
N GLY A 67 -0.20 -12.37 -11.28
CA GLY A 67 0.57 -13.58 -11.01
C GLY A 67 2.04 -13.25 -10.73
N THR A 68 2.72 -14.14 -10.00
CA THR A 68 4.08 -13.89 -9.52
C THR A 68 5.12 -13.85 -10.62
N GLU A 69 4.92 -14.63 -11.71
CA GLU A 69 5.90 -14.69 -12.79
C GLU A 69 6.02 -13.34 -13.52
N LYS A 70 4.89 -12.70 -13.84
CA LYS A 70 4.90 -11.42 -14.55
C LYS A 70 5.45 -10.29 -13.68
N LEU A 71 5.19 -10.34 -12.38
CA LEU A 71 5.57 -9.27 -11.45
C LEU A 71 7.08 -9.09 -11.35
N LYS A 72 7.85 -10.12 -11.61
CA LYS A 72 9.32 -10.05 -11.57
C LYS A 72 9.88 -9.10 -12.63
N ASP A 73 9.15 -8.92 -13.72
CA ASP A 73 9.60 -8.08 -14.84
C ASP A 73 9.02 -6.67 -14.80
N PHE A 74 8.04 -6.43 -13.91
CA PHE A 74 7.37 -5.13 -13.82
C PHE A 74 8.14 -4.18 -12.92
N ASP A 75 8.20 -2.91 -13.32
CA ASP A 75 8.58 -1.83 -12.42
C ASP A 75 7.34 -1.45 -11.63
N ILE A 76 7.41 -1.58 -10.31
CA ILE A 76 6.28 -1.30 -9.44
C ILE A 76 6.62 -0.12 -8.53
N GLU A 77 5.78 0.90 -8.59
CA GLU A 77 5.90 2.05 -7.70
C GLU A 77 4.71 2.09 -6.76
N VAL A 78 4.96 1.99 -5.47
CA VAL A 78 3.95 2.15 -4.43
C VAL A 78 3.93 3.61 -4.01
N LYS A 79 2.81 4.27 -4.23
CA LYS A 79 2.61 5.67 -3.86
C LYS A 79 1.69 5.76 -2.67
N LEU A 80 2.13 6.44 -1.63
CA LEU A 80 1.36 6.60 -0.41
C LEU A 80 1.58 8.01 0.15
N ASP A 81 0.58 8.51 0.89
CA ASP A 81 0.63 9.87 1.41
C ASP A 81 1.17 9.98 2.84
N SER A 82 1.50 8.87 3.48
CA SER A 82 2.21 8.88 4.75
C SER A 82 3.71 9.00 4.51
N GLU A 83 4.28 10.17 4.79
CA GLU A 83 5.72 10.40 4.66
C GLU A 83 6.50 9.45 5.57
N LEU A 84 6.03 9.26 6.80
CA LEU A 84 6.67 8.36 7.75
C LEU A 84 6.77 6.95 7.21
N VAL A 85 5.65 6.37 6.78
CA VAL A 85 5.61 4.98 6.30
C VAL A 85 6.41 4.83 5.00
N ALA A 86 6.28 5.79 4.08
CA ALA A 86 7.04 5.76 2.82
C ALA A 86 8.54 5.73 3.09
N ASN A 87 9.02 6.56 4.02
CA ASN A 87 10.43 6.62 4.34
C ASN A 87 10.92 5.43 5.16
N GLN A 88 10.05 4.85 5.99
CA GLN A 88 10.39 3.61 6.69
C GLN A 88 10.54 2.46 5.71
N LEU A 89 9.63 2.33 4.76
CA LEU A 89 9.68 1.24 3.76
C LEU A 89 10.82 1.43 2.77
N SER A 90 11.20 2.66 2.49
CA SER A 90 12.37 2.97 1.63
C SER A 90 13.71 2.79 2.34
N GLY A 91 13.69 2.57 3.65
CA GLY A 91 14.90 2.40 4.43
C GLY A 91 15.56 3.70 4.87
N THR A 92 14.89 4.85 4.72
CA THR A 92 15.42 6.16 5.09
C THR A 92 15.19 6.47 6.57
N TYR A 93 14.04 6.04 7.11
CA TYR A 93 13.67 6.28 8.51
C TYR A 93 13.67 4.99 9.30
N GLN A 94 14.08 5.09 10.57
CA GLN A 94 13.99 4.00 11.52
C GLN A 94 12.53 3.74 11.91
N ILE A 95 12.19 2.48 12.16
CA ILE A 95 10.89 2.11 12.72
C ILE A 95 11.07 1.98 14.22
N LYS A 96 10.46 2.89 14.99
CA LYS A 96 10.55 2.88 16.45
C LYS A 96 9.42 2.11 17.10
N GLU A 97 8.29 2.03 16.43
CA GLU A 97 7.09 1.36 16.95
C GLU A 97 7.21 -0.14 16.71
N GLU A 98 7.54 -0.89 17.75
CA GLU A 98 7.83 -2.32 17.63
C GLU A 98 6.63 -3.14 17.13
N SER A 99 5.41 -2.67 17.38
CA SER A 99 4.20 -3.35 16.89
C SER A 99 4.14 -3.42 15.37
N LEU A 100 4.91 -2.59 14.66
CA LEU A 100 4.99 -2.59 13.20
C LEU A 100 6.05 -3.53 12.64
N PHE A 101 6.93 -4.06 13.48
CA PHE A 101 8.03 -4.92 13.03
C PHE A 101 7.54 -6.14 12.23
N PRO A 102 6.52 -6.88 12.69
CA PRO A 102 6.04 -8.04 11.91
C PRO A 102 5.54 -7.64 10.52
N GLN A 103 4.86 -6.49 10.39
CA GLN A 103 4.38 -6.01 9.11
C GLN A 103 5.53 -5.59 8.19
N PHE A 104 6.51 -4.89 8.74
CA PHE A 104 7.70 -4.49 7.98
C PHE A 104 8.44 -5.71 7.45
N ILE A 105 8.65 -6.72 8.30
CA ILE A 105 9.33 -7.96 7.90
C ILE A 105 8.55 -8.66 6.78
N ARG A 106 7.23 -8.69 6.89
CA ARG A 106 6.38 -9.31 5.87
C ARG A 106 6.52 -8.60 4.52
N ILE A 107 6.50 -7.28 4.53
CA ILE A 107 6.68 -6.47 3.31
C ILE A 107 8.06 -6.72 2.73
N HIS A 108 9.10 -6.69 3.56
CA HIS A 108 10.46 -6.93 3.13
C HIS A 108 10.62 -8.30 2.46
N ASN A 109 10.04 -9.34 3.07
CA ASN A 109 10.12 -10.68 2.53
C ASN A 109 9.37 -10.81 1.21
N MET A 110 8.21 -10.17 1.09
CA MET A 110 7.47 -10.12 -0.18
C MET A 110 8.28 -9.40 -1.25
N GLN A 111 8.92 -8.30 -0.89
CA GLN A 111 9.75 -7.52 -1.80
C GLN A 111 10.89 -8.35 -2.37
N VAL A 112 11.61 -9.05 -1.51
CA VAL A 112 12.75 -9.89 -1.93
C VAL A 112 12.28 -11.05 -2.81
N LYS A 113 11.17 -11.68 -2.44
CA LYS A 113 10.68 -12.87 -3.13
C LYS A 113 9.97 -12.55 -4.44
N ASP A 114 9.05 -11.58 -4.43
CA ASP A 114 8.09 -11.38 -5.52
C ASP A 114 8.23 -10.04 -6.25
N PHE A 115 8.83 -9.02 -5.61
CA PHE A 115 8.85 -7.67 -6.14
C PHE A 115 10.25 -7.06 -6.10
N PRO A 116 11.21 -7.64 -6.84
CA PRO A 116 12.62 -7.18 -6.74
C PRO A 116 12.85 -5.75 -7.25
N LYS A 117 11.92 -5.22 -8.03
CA LYS A 117 12.04 -3.87 -8.60
C LYS A 117 11.00 -2.90 -8.03
N ILE A 118 10.61 -3.10 -6.79
CA ILE A 118 9.63 -2.23 -6.13
C ILE A 118 10.29 -0.94 -5.63
N LYS A 119 9.52 0.13 -5.67
CA LYS A 119 9.94 1.43 -5.14
C LYS A 119 8.77 2.02 -4.34
N PHE A 120 9.07 2.65 -3.21
CA PHE A 120 8.08 3.33 -2.38
C PHE A 120 8.29 4.84 -2.50
N SER A 121 7.22 5.58 -2.76
CA SER A 121 7.29 7.03 -2.97
C SER A 121 6.21 7.73 -2.16
N HIS A 122 6.59 8.81 -1.48
CA HIS A 122 5.65 9.69 -0.81
C HIS A 122 5.02 10.63 -1.84
N ILE A 123 3.68 10.77 -1.78
CA ILE A 123 2.94 11.71 -2.61
C ILE A 123 2.05 12.59 -1.72
N PRO A 124 1.69 13.79 -2.17
CA PRO A 124 0.75 14.62 -1.44
C PRO A 124 -0.62 13.95 -1.36
N ARG A 125 -1.36 14.25 -0.29
CA ARG A 125 -2.69 13.66 -0.06
C ARG A 125 -3.64 13.94 -1.23
N GLU A 126 -3.59 15.13 -1.81
CA GLU A 126 -4.45 15.49 -2.94
C GLU A 126 -4.19 14.65 -4.20
N LYS A 127 -3.08 13.94 -4.26
CA LYS A 127 -2.77 13.02 -5.36
C LYS A 127 -3.07 11.57 -5.02
N ASN A 128 -3.63 11.31 -3.82
CA ASN A 128 -3.99 9.98 -3.36
C ASN A 128 -5.49 9.86 -3.07
N LYS A 129 -6.31 10.65 -3.75
CA LYS A 129 -7.73 10.79 -3.45
C LYS A 129 -8.54 9.50 -3.59
N GLU A 130 -8.23 8.69 -4.60
CA GLU A 130 -8.99 7.46 -4.84
C GLU A 130 -8.75 6.42 -3.76
N ALA A 131 -7.49 6.22 -3.35
CA ALA A 131 -7.18 5.31 -2.26
C ALA A 131 -7.79 5.82 -0.94
N ASP A 132 -7.73 7.13 -0.70
CA ASP A 132 -8.35 7.76 0.47
C ASP A 132 -9.86 7.53 0.48
N ARG A 133 -10.53 7.73 -0.66
CA ARG A 133 -11.97 7.49 -0.80
C ARG A 133 -12.33 6.06 -0.43
N LEU A 134 -11.57 5.10 -0.94
CA LEU A 134 -11.80 3.67 -0.69
C LEU A 134 -11.61 3.31 0.79
N ALA A 135 -10.58 3.89 1.43
CA ALA A 135 -10.35 3.69 2.86
C ALA A 135 -11.53 4.24 3.68
N ASN A 136 -12.01 5.43 3.33
CA ASN A 136 -13.16 6.04 4.02
C ASN A 136 -14.45 5.24 3.80
N GLU A 137 -14.68 4.74 2.59
CA GLU A 137 -15.83 3.86 2.31
C GLU A 137 -15.82 2.63 3.20
N ALA A 138 -14.65 2.04 3.41
CA ALA A 138 -14.51 0.86 4.27
C ALA A 138 -14.90 1.18 5.72
N MET A 139 -14.45 2.33 6.23
CA MET A 139 -14.78 2.76 7.58
C MET A 139 -16.25 3.16 7.73
N ASP A 140 -16.84 3.76 6.69
CA ASP A 140 -18.25 4.16 6.70
C ASP A 140 -19.20 2.97 6.68
N ALA A 141 -18.79 1.88 6.04
CA ALA A 141 -19.62 0.67 5.91
C ALA A 141 -19.54 -0.25 7.12
N ALA A 142 -18.68 0.07 8.07
CA ALA A 142 -18.45 -0.78 9.25
C ALA A 142 -19.56 -0.65 10.28
#